data_2aef57697bbccbdc37e8e4fb1ab515dd
#
_entry.id   2aef57697bbccbdc37e8e4fb1ab515dd
#
_cell.length_a   1.000
_cell.length_b   1.000
_cell.length_c   1.000
_cell.angle_alpha   90.00
_cell.angle_beta   90.00
_cell.angle_gamma   90.00
#
_symmetry.space_group_name_H-M   'P 1'
#
loop_
_entity.id
_entity.type
_entity.pdbx_description
1 polymer ?
#
loop_
_entity_poly.entity_id
_entity_poly.type
_entity_poly.pdbx_seq_one_letter_code
_entity_poly.pdbx_strand_id
1 'polypeptide(L)'
;MLARVMEKLRSKYVFSEDAEITLEANPGTLDAEKLKCYRKSGFNRISIGCQSVHDEELKRLGRIHTFAEFQESFALARDAGFANINVDLMSGLPEQSEEKWEESLRTIAELSPEHISAYSLIVEPGTPFAEQKLDLPDEDTEREMYGRTAEILAEYSFFQYEISNYAKPGFTCRHNIGYWKRTDYLGFGPSAASLFGNRRWTNTADRSLYLKACGALEKILSLIHISEPTRLALI
;
A
#
# COMPACT_ATOMS: atom_id res chain seq x y z
N MET A 1 -15.70 2.39 -13.83
CA MET A 1 -14.42 2.45 -14.55
C MET A 1 -13.60 1.17 -14.35
N LEU A 2 -13.24 0.79 -13.14
CA LEU A 2 -12.42 -0.41 -12.86
C LEU A 2 -13.00 -1.71 -13.41
N ALA A 3 -14.32 -1.94 -13.29
CA ALA A 3 -14.98 -3.10 -13.88
C ALA A 3 -14.71 -3.24 -15.40
N ARG A 4 -14.77 -2.13 -16.15
CA ARG A 4 -14.45 -2.11 -17.59
C ARG A 4 -12.98 -2.43 -17.87
N VAL A 5 -12.08 -2.00 -17.00
CA VAL A 5 -10.65 -2.36 -17.11
C VAL A 5 -10.49 -3.87 -16.94
N MET A 6 -11.09 -4.44 -15.89
CA MET A 6 -11.04 -5.88 -15.64
C MET A 6 -11.66 -6.70 -16.77
N GLU A 7 -12.82 -6.28 -17.28
CA GLU A 7 -13.46 -6.90 -18.44
C GLU A 7 -12.53 -6.90 -19.66
N LYS A 8 -11.89 -5.75 -19.94
CA LYS A 8 -10.95 -5.63 -21.05
C LYS A 8 -9.72 -6.52 -20.88
N LEU A 9 -9.16 -6.57 -19.67
CA LEU A 9 -8.02 -7.44 -19.36
C LEU A 9 -8.40 -8.92 -19.55
N ARG A 10 -9.53 -9.35 -19.01
CA ARG A 10 -10.04 -10.73 -19.17
C ARG A 10 -10.34 -11.11 -20.62
N SER A 11 -10.69 -10.13 -21.46
CA SER A 11 -10.90 -10.38 -22.90
C SER A 11 -9.60 -10.58 -23.68
N LYS A 12 -8.43 -10.26 -23.08
CA LYS A 12 -7.13 -10.33 -23.74
C LYS A 12 -6.16 -11.32 -23.09
N TYR A 13 -6.31 -11.59 -21.81
CA TYR A 13 -5.39 -12.39 -21.03
C TYR A 13 -6.15 -13.47 -20.24
N VAL A 14 -5.50 -14.62 -20.11
CA VAL A 14 -5.95 -15.68 -19.21
C VAL A 14 -5.39 -15.38 -17.83
N PHE A 15 -6.26 -15.25 -16.84
CA PHE A 15 -5.86 -15.08 -15.46
C PHE A 15 -5.63 -16.45 -14.82
N SER A 16 -4.63 -16.57 -13.98
CA SER A 16 -4.49 -17.73 -13.10
C SER A 16 -5.72 -17.82 -12.18
N GLU A 17 -6.18 -19.03 -11.89
CA GLU A 17 -7.35 -19.26 -11.02
C GLU A 17 -7.13 -18.68 -9.61
N ASP A 18 -5.88 -18.68 -9.15
CA ASP A 18 -5.46 -18.16 -7.86
C ASP A 18 -4.87 -16.74 -7.93
N ALA A 19 -5.09 -16.00 -9.02
CA ALA A 19 -4.54 -14.65 -9.19
C ALA A 19 -4.93 -13.73 -8.02
N GLU A 20 -3.93 -13.06 -7.42
CA GLU A 20 -4.15 -11.97 -6.47
C GLU A 20 -4.49 -10.70 -7.26
N ILE A 21 -5.68 -10.17 -7.03
CA ILE A 21 -6.17 -8.95 -7.70
C ILE A 21 -6.52 -7.95 -6.61
N THR A 22 -5.58 -7.02 -6.37
CA THR A 22 -5.66 -6.04 -5.29
C THR A 22 -6.24 -4.71 -5.78
N LEU A 23 -7.02 -4.08 -4.92
CA LEU A 23 -7.48 -2.70 -5.03
C LEU A 23 -6.95 -1.91 -3.83
N GLU A 24 -6.35 -0.76 -4.08
CA GLU A 24 -6.02 0.21 -3.04
C GLU A 24 -7.13 1.25 -2.90
N ALA A 25 -7.47 1.61 -1.67
CA ALA A 25 -8.56 2.52 -1.37
C ALA A 25 -8.22 3.43 -0.18
N ASN A 26 -8.74 4.65 -0.23
CA ASN A 26 -8.75 5.55 0.92
C ASN A 26 -10.10 5.45 1.64
N PRO A 27 -10.11 5.52 2.99
CA PRO A 27 -11.35 5.62 3.77
C PRO A 27 -12.24 6.78 3.29
N GLY A 28 -13.56 6.62 3.42
CA GLY A 28 -14.53 7.62 2.96
C GLY A 28 -14.78 7.63 1.45
N THR A 29 -13.97 6.93 0.64
CA THR A 29 -14.18 6.82 -0.83
C THR A 29 -14.95 5.56 -1.23
N LEU A 30 -15.14 4.65 -0.29
CA LEU A 30 -15.82 3.38 -0.46
C LEU A 30 -17.30 3.47 -0.08
N ASP A 31 -18.14 2.78 -0.84
CA ASP A 31 -19.52 2.50 -0.49
C ASP A 31 -19.89 1.05 -0.84
N ALA A 32 -20.98 0.56 -0.30
CA ALA A 32 -21.40 -0.83 -0.44
C ALA A 32 -21.62 -1.25 -1.91
N GLU A 33 -22.10 -0.34 -2.76
CA GLU A 33 -22.35 -0.64 -4.18
C GLU A 33 -21.04 -0.76 -4.96
N LYS A 34 -20.09 0.15 -4.73
CA LYS A 34 -18.75 0.09 -5.33
C LYS A 34 -18.03 -1.18 -4.91
N LEU A 35 -18.03 -1.50 -3.62
CA LEU A 35 -17.35 -2.70 -3.11
C LEU A 35 -17.94 -3.99 -3.69
N LYS A 36 -19.27 -4.11 -3.78
CA LYS A 36 -19.94 -5.23 -4.46
C LYS A 36 -19.57 -5.29 -5.94
N CYS A 37 -19.48 -4.13 -6.61
CA CYS A 37 -19.06 -4.06 -8.01
C CYS A 37 -17.60 -4.53 -8.18
N TYR A 38 -16.70 -4.14 -7.28
CA TYR A 38 -15.30 -4.57 -7.32
C TYR A 38 -15.17 -6.08 -7.09
N ARG A 39 -15.88 -6.63 -6.10
CA ARG A 39 -15.91 -8.08 -5.88
C ARG A 39 -16.40 -8.83 -7.11
N LYS A 40 -17.51 -8.40 -7.71
CA LYS A 40 -18.05 -8.99 -8.96
C LYS A 40 -17.07 -8.88 -10.13
N SER A 41 -16.24 -7.83 -10.16
CA SER A 41 -15.21 -7.64 -11.20
C SER A 41 -13.98 -8.53 -10.98
N GLY A 42 -13.90 -9.24 -9.84
CA GLY A 42 -12.85 -10.20 -9.53
C GLY A 42 -11.73 -9.67 -8.64
N PHE A 43 -11.86 -8.45 -8.07
CA PHE A 43 -10.96 -8.01 -7.02
C PHE A 43 -11.16 -8.91 -5.79
N ASN A 44 -10.07 -9.53 -5.29
CA ASN A 44 -10.12 -10.48 -4.18
C ASN A 44 -9.31 -10.05 -2.95
N ARG A 45 -8.54 -8.97 -3.08
CA ARG A 45 -7.80 -8.31 -2.00
C ARG A 45 -8.05 -6.80 -2.04
N ILE A 46 -8.17 -6.16 -0.87
CA ILE A 46 -8.27 -4.72 -0.75
C ILE A 46 -7.28 -4.21 0.28
N SER A 47 -6.58 -3.10 -0.04
CA SER A 47 -5.71 -2.36 0.87
C SER A 47 -6.39 -1.06 1.24
N ILE A 48 -6.51 -0.77 2.54
CA ILE A 48 -7.18 0.44 3.05
C ILE A 48 -6.17 1.25 3.86
N GLY A 49 -5.92 2.47 3.41
CA GLY A 49 -4.95 3.37 4.03
C GLY A 49 -5.48 4.03 5.32
N CYS A 50 -5.37 3.37 6.46
CA CYS A 50 -5.72 3.93 7.77
C CYS A 50 -4.73 5.00 8.20
N GLN A 51 -3.46 4.68 8.17
CA GLN A 51 -2.27 5.44 8.56
C GLN A 51 -2.12 5.61 10.08
N SER A 52 -3.14 5.99 10.81
CA SER A 52 -3.19 6.09 12.27
C SER A 52 -4.61 5.90 12.80
N VAL A 53 -4.74 5.51 14.06
CA VAL A 53 -6.03 5.47 14.77
C VAL A 53 -6.32 6.78 15.50
N HIS A 54 -5.37 7.72 15.51
CA HIS A 54 -5.49 9.03 16.16
C HIS A 54 -5.83 10.11 15.13
N ASP A 55 -7.00 10.73 15.25
CA ASP A 55 -7.48 11.75 14.31
C ASP A 55 -6.56 12.98 14.21
N GLU A 56 -5.84 13.32 15.30
CA GLU A 56 -4.85 14.40 15.29
C GLU A 56 -3.64 14.07 14.39
N GLU A 57 -3.18 12.81 14.37
CA GLU A 57 -2.10 12.36 13.49
C GLU A 57 -2.57 12.35 12.03
N LEU A 58 -3.79 11.86 11.78
CA LEU A 58 -4.41 11.90 10.45
C LEU A 58 -4.50 13.33 9.92
N LYS A 59 -4.93 14.26 10.75
CA LYS A 59 -5.02 15.68 10.39
C LYS A 59 -3.64 16.28 10.06
N ARG A 60 -2.60 15.95 10.83
CA ARG A 60 -1.22 16.39 10.56
C ARG A 60 -0.71 15.85 9.23
N LEU A 61 -1.03 14.60 8.91
CA LEU A 61 -0.74 13.98 7.60
C LEU A 61 -1.53 14.61 6.44
N GLY A 62 -2.45 15.55 6.71
CA GLY A 62 -3.35 16.10 5.69
C GLY A 62 -4.39 15.10 5.19
N ARG A 63 -4.67 14.05 5.96
CA ARG A 63 -5.74 13.11 5.64
C ARG A 63 -7.09 13.77 5.87
N ILE A 64 -8.03 13.50 4.96
CA ILE A 64 -9.39 14.05 5.01
C ILE A 64 -10.36 13.14 5.77
N HIS A 65 -9.98 11.89 6.04
CA HIS A 65 -10.78 10.92 6.77
C HIS A 65 -10.40 10.89 8.24
N THR A 66 -11.34 10.42 9.06
CA THR A 66 -11.19 10.11 10.47
C THR A 66 -11.01 8.61 10.68
N PHE A 67 -10.59 8.20 11.88
CA PHE A 67 -10.53 6.79 12.23
C PHE A 67 -11.92 6.11 12.17
N ALA A 68 -12.98 6.82 12.57
CA ALA A 68 -14.35 6.31 12.47
C ALA A 68 -14.75 6.00 11.01
N GLU A 69 -14.41 6.86 10.06
CA GLU A 69 -14.65 6.62 8.63
C GLU A 69 -13.81 5.46 8.08
N PHE A 70 -12.61 5.24 8.63
CA PHE A 70 -11.84 4.03 8.32
C PHE A 70 -12.54 2.78 8.82
N GLN A 71 -13.02 2.75 10.08
CA GLN A 71 -13.75 1.62 10.64
C GLN A 71 -15.00 1.27 9.81
N GLU A 72 -15.76 2.28 9.40
CA GLU A 72 -16.91 2.09 8.51
C GLU A 72 -16.48 1.49 7.17
N SER A 73 -15.44 2.02 6.54
CA SER A 73 -14.90 1.52 5.27
C SER A 73 -14.42 0.07 5.38
N PHE A 74 -13.79 -0.29 6.50
CA PHE A 74 -13.35 -1.65 6.78
C PHE A 74 -14.52 -2.62 6.92
N ALA A 75 -15.54 -2.23 7.71
CA ALA A 75 -16.76 -3.02 7.87
C ALA A 75 -17.49 -3.23 6.54
N LEU A 76 -17.67 -2.18 5.75
CA LEU A 76 -18.26 -2.27 4.41
C LEU A 76 -17.48 -3.21 3.49
N ALA A 77 -16.15 -3.24 3.57
CA ALA A 77 -15.34 -4.17 2.79
C ALA A 77 -15.56 -5.62 3.22
N ARG A 78 -15.67 -5.89 4.52
CA ARG A 78 -16.04 -7.22 5.06
C ARG A 78 -17.43 -7.65 4.57
N ASP A 79 -18.41 -6.78 4.71
CA ASP A 79 -19.80 -7.05 4.30
C ASP A 79 -19.92 -7.31 2.78
N ALA A 80 -19.07 -6.67 1.99
CA ALA A 80 -18.98 -6.93 0.54
C ALA A 80 -18.28 -8.26 0.19
N GLY A 81 -17.76 -9.00 1.19
CA GLY A 81 -17.12 -10.31 1.03
C GLY A 81 -15.63 -10.27 0.69
N PHE A 82 -14.90 -9.19 1.05
CA PHE A 82 -13.45 -9.21 1.01
C PHE A 82 -12.92 -10.03 2.20
N ALA A 83 -12.36 -11.20 1.91
CA ALA A 83 -11.73 -12.09 2.90
C ALA A 83 -10.21 -11.86 3.02
N ASN A 84 -9.65 -10.92 2.27
CA ASN A 84 -8.24 -10.51 2.33
C ASN A 84 -8.19 -8.99 2.32
N ILE A 85 -8.11 -8.41 3.52
CA ILE A 85 -8.01 -6.96 3.73
C ILE A 85 -6.63 -6.65 4.28
N ASN A 86 -5.93 -5.71 3.65
CA ASN A 86 -4.76 -5.08 4.20
C ASN A 86 -5.12 -3.74 4.81
N VAL A 87 -4.46 -3.39 5.91
CA VAL A 87 -4.52 -2.08 6.53
C VAL A 87 -3.12 -1.47 6.53
N ASP A 88 -3.00 -0.25 6.01
CA ASP A 88 -1.73 0.49 6.03
C ASP A 88 -1.67 1.38 7.28
N LEU A 89 -0.57 1.27 8.03
CA LEU A 89 -0.23 2.09 9.19
C LEU A 89 1.11 2.77 8.97
N MET A 90 1.27 3.96 9.54
CA MET A 90 2.47 4.76 9.41
C MET A 90 3.03 5.13 10.80
N SER A 91 4.28 4.72 11.06
CA SER A 91 5.07 5.12 12.23
C SER A 91 5.94 6.33 11.94
N GLY A 92 6.59 6.87 12.96
CA GLY A 92 7.50 8.01 12.80
C GLY A 92 6.79 9.30 12.43
N LEU A 93 5.52 9.46 12.81
CA LEU A 93 4.75 10.67 12.55
C LEU A 93 5.20 11.81 13.46
N PRO A 94 5.04 13.09 13.06
CA PRO A 94 5.34 14.22 13.92
C PRO A 94 4.61 14.12 15.27
N GLU A 95 5.35 14.26 16.37
CA GLU A 95 4.87 14.17 17.76
C GLU A 95 4.21 12.81 18.11
N GLN A 96 4.51 11.75 17.34
CA GLN A 96 4.05 10.40 17.66
C GLN A 96 4.94 9.81 18.75
N SER A 97 4.33 9.29 19.82
CA SER A 97 5.03 8.52 20.84
C SER A 97 4.96 7.02 20.56
N GLU A 98 5.84 6.25 21.21
CA GLU A 98 5.83 4.78 21.16
C GLU A 98 4.48 4.23 21.62
N GLU A 99 3.89 4.78 22.68
CA GLU A 99 2.59 4.33 23.21
C GLU A 99 1.45 4.53 22.19
N LYS A 100 1.43 5.67 21.48
CA LYS A 100 0.44 5.92 20.42
C LYS A 100 0.62 4.96 19.25
N TRP A 101 1.87 4.66 18.90
CA TRP A 101 2.15 3.67 17.88
C TRP A 101 1.69 2.27 18.29
N GLU A 102 2.01 1.83 19.51
CA GLU A 102 1.54 0.56 20.06
C GLU A 102 0.01 0.48 20.11
N GLU A 103 -0.66 1.55 20.54
CA GLU A 103 -2.13 1.64 20.53
C GLU A 103 -2.69 1.46 19.11
N SER A 104 -2.08 2.10 18.10
CA SER A 104 -2.47 1.96 16.71
C SER A 104 -2.34 0.52 16.22
N LEU A 105 -1.22 -0.15 16.53
CA LEU A 105 -1.00 -1.54 16.16
C LEU A 105 -2.04 -2.48 16.78
N ARG A 106 -2.27 -2.37 18.10
CA ARG A 106 -3.22 -3.22 18.82
C ARG A 106 -4.65 -2.99 18.33
N THR A 107 -5.06 -1.73 18.20
CA THR A 107 -6.41 -1.37 17.74
C THR A 107 -6.69 -1.94 16.33
N ILE A 108 -5.74 -1.87 15.42
CA ILE A 108 -5.90 -2.43 14.07
C ILE A 108 -5.84 -3.96 14.10
N ALA A 109 -4.97 -4.56 14.89
CA ALA A 109 -4.87 -6.01 14.99
C ALA A 109 -6.16 -6.64 15.55
N GLU A 110 -6.85 -5.95 16.49
CA GLU A 110 -8.15 -6.36 17.06
C GLU A 110 -9.29 -6.36 16.02
N LEU A 111 -9.23 -5.49 14.99
CA LEU A 111 -10.16 -5.56 13.86
C LEU A 111 -9.95 -6.80 12.99
N SER A 112 -8.87 -7.51 13.26
CA SER A 112 -8.54 -8.81 12.63
C SER A 112 -8.49 -8.79 11.11
N PRO A 113 -7.74 -7.84 10.47
CA PRO A 113 -7.43 -7.96 9.06
C PRO A 113 -6.60 -9.21 8.78
N GLU A 114 -6.35 -9.54 7.54
CA GLU A 114 -5.45 -10.62 7.14
C GLU A 114 -4.00 -10.16 6.97
N HIS A 115 -3.82 -8.87 6.77
CA HIS A 115 -2.53 -8.27 6.44
C HIS A 115 -2.42 -6.85 7.01
N ILE A 116 -1.25 -6.47 7.49
CA ILE A 116 -0.93 -5.12 7.96
C ILE A 116 0.38 -4.69 7.29
N SER A 117 0.36 -3.51 6.65
CA SER A 117 1.56 -2.81 6.20
C SER A 117 1.88 -1.73 7.23
N ALA A 118 3.02 -1.85 7.91
CA ALA A 118 3.48 -0.91 8.92
C ALA A 118 4.85 -0.35 8.47
N TYR A 119 4.90 0.93 8.13
CA TYR A 119 6.10 1.58 7.58
C TYR A 119 6.30 2.96 8.17
N SER A 120 7.56 3.40 8.25
CA SER A 120 7.90 4.73 8.76
C SER A 120 7.62 5.82 7.75
N LEU A 121 7.28 7.01 8.24
CA LEU A 121 7.15 8.21 7.42
C LEU A 121 8.49 8.55 6.75
N ILE A 122 8.46 8.68 5.43
CA ILE A 122 9.58 9.23 4.65
C ILE A 122 9.17 10.61 4.16
N VAL A 123 9.93 11.63 4.54
CA VAL A 123 9.69 13.01 4.10
C VAL A 123 10.38 13.23 2.75
N GLU A 124 9.60 13.16 1.69
CA GLU A 124 10.10 13.31 0.32
C GLU A 124 10.37 14.80 -0.01
N PRO A 125 11.52 15.13 -0.64
CA PRO A 125 11.81 16.47 -1.10
C PRO A 125 10.75 17.02 -2.05
N GLY A 126 10.41 18.32 -1.91
CA GLY A 126 9.41 18.98 -2.76
C GLY A 126 7.96 18.73 -2.33
N THR A 127 7.75 18.10 -1.18
CA THR A 127 6.42 17.98 -0.57
C THR A 127 6.17 19.09 0.44
N PRO A 128 4.90 19.46 0.72
CA PRO A 128 4.60 20.41 1.80
C PRO A 128 5.15 20.01 3.17
N PHE A 129 5.34 18.72 3.41
CA PHE A 129 5.96 18.20 4.63
C PHE A 129 7.46 18.54 4.71
N ALA A 130 8.18 18.46 3.58
CA ALA A 130 9.60 18.80 3.53
C ALA A 130 9.88 20.31 3.75
N GLU A 131 8.88 21.16 3.56
CA GLU A 131 8.97 22.62 3.79
C GLU A 131 8.66 23.02 5.25
N GLN A 132 8.21 22.08 6.07
CA GLN A 132 7.84 22.32 7.46
C GLN A 132 8.98 21.90 8.41
N LYS A 133 9.07 22.59 9.55
CA LYS A 133 9.89 22.11 10.67
C LYS A 133 9.06 21.07 11.43
N LEU A 134 9.32 19.81 11.17
CA LEU A 134 8.63 18.69 11.80
C LEU A 134 9.35 18.28 13.08
N ASP A 135 8.61 17.96 14.13
CA ASP A 135 9.09 17.31 15.33
C ASP A 135 8.92 15.80 15.16
N LEU A 136 9.89 15.18 14.52
CA LEU A 136 9.90 13.73 14.26
C LEU A 136 10.55 12.99 15.41
N PRO A 137 10.16 11.74 15.69
CA PRO A 137 10.89 10.87 16.59
C PRO A 137 12.37 10.75 16.16
N ASP A 138 13.25 10.59 17.12
CA ASP A 138 14.65 10.33 16.82
C ASP A 138 14.88 8.89 16.33
N GLU A 139 16.10 8.61 15.82
CA GLU A 139 16.44 7.30 15.25
C GLU A 139 16.32 6.15 16.28
N ASP A 140 16.55 6.42 17.57
CA ASP A 140 16.44 5.42 18.61
C ASP A 140 14.98 5.07 18.85
N THR A 141 14.10 6.07 18.93
CA THR A 141 12.64 5.90 19.05
C THR A 141 12.06 5.19 17.83
N GLU A 142 12.47 5.56 16.61
CA GLU A 142 12.01 4.86 15.39
C GLU A 142 12.43 3.39 15.39
N ARG A 143 13.64 3.08 15.86
CA ARG A 143 14.12 1.71 15.96
C ARG A 143 13.33 0.89 16.97
N GLU A 144 12.99 1.48 18.14
CA GLU A 144 12.13 0.85 19.13
C GLU A 144 10.72 0.59 18.56
N MET A 145 10.09 1.59 17.92
CA MET A 145 8.79 1.44 17.25
C MET A 145 8.83 0.28 16.25
N TYR A 146 9.90 0.19 15.43
CA TYR A 146 10.04 -0.91 14.46
C TYR A 146 10.16 -2.28 15.13
N GLY A 147 11.01 -2.40 16.17
CA GLY A 147 11.18 -3.65 16.93
C GLY A 147 9.88 -4.09 17.60
N ARG A 148 9.22 -3.17 18.28
CA ARG A 148 7.94 -3.40 18.98
C ARG A 148 6.81 -3.81 18.02
N THR A 149 6.84 -3.31 16.77
CA THR A 149 5.85 -3.68 15.76
C THR A 149 5.76 -5.20 15.55
N ALA A 150 6.91 -5.85 15.36
CA ALA A 150 6.95 -7.30 15.13
C ALA A 150 6.47 -8.08 16.38
N GLU A 151 6.87 -7.64 17.58
CA GLU A 151 6.49 -8.28 18.83
C GLU A 151 4.97 -8.20 19.06
N ILE A 152 4.39 -6.98 18.95
CA ILE A 152 2.96 -6.75 19.18
C ILE A 152 2.13 -7.49 18.14
N LEU A 153 2.46 -7.40 16.86
CA LEU A 153 1.69 -8.05 15.82
C LEU A 153 1.74 -9.57 15.91
N ALA A 154 2.84 -10.15 16.41
CA ALA A 154 2.94 -11.59 16.67
C ALA A 154 1.94 -12.08 17.71
N GLU A 155 1.58 -11.27 18.73
CA GLU A 155 0.55 -11.59 19.72
C GLU A 155 -0.83 -11.85 19.07
N TYR A 156 -1.08 -11.22 17.89
CA TYR A 156 -2.31 -11.34 17.11
C TYR A 156 -2.16 -12.27 15.89
N SER A 157 -1.09 -13.07 15.84
CA SER A 157 -0.80 -14.03 14.77
C SER A 157 -0.47 -13.39 13.42
N PHE A 158 0.04 -12.17 13.40
CA PHE A 158 0.66 -11.57 12.22
C PHE A 158 2.17 -11.80 12.27
N PHE A 159 2.73 -12.31 11.19
CA PHE A 159 4.16 -12.59 11.09
C PHE A 159 4.79 -11.71 10.01
N GLN A 160 5.91 -11.10 10.36
CA GLN A 160 6.69 -10.32 9.41
C GLN A 160 7.22 -11.24 8.31
N TYR A 161 7.02 -10.89 7.04
CA TYR A 161 7.53 -11.65 5.91
C TYR A 161 8.47 -10.84 5.00
N GLU A 162 8.50 -9.52 5.18
CA GLU A 162 9.47 -8.59 4.61
C GLU A 162 9.53 -7.34 5.51
N ILE A 163 10.24 -6.27 5.11
CA ILE A 163 10.60 -5.14 5.99
C ILE A 163 9.39 -4.46 6.65
N SER A 164 8.33 -4.20 5.88
CA SER A 164 7.20 -3.38 6.32
C SER A 164 5.88 -4.14 6.35
N ASN A 165 5.87 -5.43 6.03
CA ASN A 165 4.61 -6.14 5.86
C ASN A 165 4.50 -7.38 6.75
N TYR A 166 3.33 -7.48 7.38
CA TYR A 166 2.96 -8.49 8.35
C TYR A 166 1.66 -9.16 7.90
N ALA A 167 1.60 -10.47 7.95
CA ALA A 167 0.44 -11.22 7.50
C ALA A 167 0.12 -12.40 8.39
N LYS A 168 -1.16 -12.76 8.46
CA LYS A 168 -1.58 -14.06 8.96
C LYS A 168 -1.12 -15.17 8.02
N PRO A 169 -0.93 -16.41 8.49
CA PRO A 169 -0.54 -17.53 7.63
C PRO A 169 -1.44 -17.67 6.40
N GLY A 170 -0.83 -17.72 5.22
CA GLY A 170 -1.54 -17.82 3.94
C GLY A 170 -1.96 -16.49 3.29
N PHE A 171 -1.70 -15.34 3.93
CA PHE A 171 -2.14 -14.03 3.42
C PHE A 171 -1.00 -13.06 3.06
N THR A 172 0.22 -13.57 2.90
CA THR A 172 1.33 -12.75 2.39
C THR A 172 1.00 -12.19 1.00
N CYS A 173 1.26 -10.90 0.79
CA CYS A 173 1.00 -10.25 -0.49
C CYS A 173 1.98 -10.74 -1.56
N ARG A 174 1.46 -11.38 -2.61
CA ARG A 174 2.30 -11.91 -3.71
C ARG A 174 2.96 -10.80 -4.51
N HIS A 175 2.30 -9.66 -4.65
CA HIS A 175 2.86 -8.50 -5.32
C HIS A 175 4.13 -8.00 -4.62
N ASN A 176 4.08 -7.83 -3.28
CA ASN A 176 5.23 -7.40 -2.49
C ASN A 176 6.37 -8.43 -2.57
N ILE A 177 6.06 -9.72 -2.41
CA ILE A 177 7.05 -10.79 -2.57
C ILE A 177 7.66 -10.77 -3.98
N GLY A 178 6.86 -10.49 -5.00
CA GLY A 178 7.31 -10.37 -6.39
C GLY A 178 8.41 -9.31 -6.56
N TYR A 179 8.26 -8.15 -5.91
CA TYR A 179 9.30 -7.11 -5.93
C TYR A 179 10.61 -7.59 -5.28
N TRP A 180 10.53 -8.21 -4.11
CA TRP A 180 11.71 -8.75 -3.42
C TRP A 180 12.42 -9.85 -4.23
N LYS A 181 11.65 -10.69 -4.92
CA LYS A 181 12.18 -11.74 -5.79
C LYS A 181 12.57 -11.24 -7.17
N ARG A 182 12.39 -9.94 -7.47
CA ARG A 182 12.64 -9.34 -8.78
C ARG A 182 11.87 -10.05 -9.90
N THR A 183 10.66 -10.49 -9.63
CA THR A 183 9.75 -11.04 -10.63
C THR A 183 9.43 -9.97 -11.68
N ASP A 184 9.40 -10.35 -12.94
CA ASP A 184 9.01 -9.44 -14.01
C ASP A 184 7.59 -8.91 -13.80
N TYR A 185 7.41 -7.59 -13.99
CA TYR A 185 6.11 -6.92 -13.89
C TYR A 185 6.01 -5.75 -14.88
N LEU A 186 4.80 -5.42 -15.27
CA LEU A 186 4.50 -4.29 -16.14
C LEU A 186 3.61 -3.28 -15.44
N GLY A 187 4.07 -2.03 -15.41
CA GLY A 187 3.31 -0.89 -14.89
C GLY A 187 2.57 -0.14 -16.00
N PHE A 188 1.31 0.16 -15.78
CA PHE A 188 0.46 0.90 -16.70
C PHE A 188 0.01 2.21 -16.05
N GLY A 189 0.10 3.29 -16.80
CA GLY A 189 -0.26 4.63 -16.35
C GLY A 189 0.95 5.57 -16.25
N PRO A 190 0.72 6.88 -16.08
CA PRO A 190 1.79 7.86 -15.82
C PRO A 190 2.56 7.47 -14.54
N SER A 191 3.87 7.67 -14.55
CA SER A 191 4.80 7.34 -13.47
C SER A 191 4.88 5.85 -13.07
N ALA A 192 4.12 4.96 -13.71
CA ALA A 192 4.17 3.55 -13.39
C ALA A 192 5.51 2.93 -13.79
N ALA A 193 6.11 2.18 -12.87
CA ALA A 193 7.36 1.46 -13.10
C ALA A 193 7.11 0.05 -13.63
N SER A 194 8.04 -0.46 -14.40
CA SER A 194 8.06 -1.85 -14.90
C SER A 194 9.44 -2.45 -14.66
N LEU A 195 9.48 -3.75 -14.49
CA LEU A 195 10.69 -4.57 -14.51
C LEU A 195 10.45 -5.75 -15.45
N PHE A 196 11.27 -5.91 -16.49
CA PHE A 196 11.19 -7.03 -17.40
C PHE A 196 12.56 -7.38 -17.94
N GLY A 197 12.96 -8.64 -17.86
CA GLY A 197 14.25 -9.11 -18.34
C GLY A 197 15.43 -8.33 -17.73
N ASN A 198 15.42 -8.06 -16.41
CA ASN A 198 16.42 -7.26 -15.68
C ASN A 198 16.52 -5.77 -16.11
N ARG A 199 15.58 -5.27 -16.90
CA ARG A 199 15.48 -3.84 -17.22
C ARG A 199 14.35 -3.21 -16.43
N ARG A 200 14.64 -2.13 -15.72
CA ARG A 200 13.62 -1.32 -15.05
C ARG A 200 13.46 0.00 -15.76
N TRP A 201 12.21 0.44 -15.95
CA TRP A 201 11.88 1.74 -16.49
C TRP A 201 10.64 2.31 -15.82
N THR A 202 10.45 3.61 -15.97
CA THR A 202 9.28 4.32 -15.48
C THR A 202 8.62 5.07 -16.62
N ASN A 203 7.31 5.00 -16.71
CA ASN A 203 6.55 5.79 -17.67
C ASN A 203 6.66 7.28 -17.34
N THR A 204 6.50 8.15 -18.37
CA THR A 204 6.47 9.59 -18.13
C THR A 204 5.42 9.98 -17.10
N ALA A 205 5.76 10.93 -16.21
CA ALA A 205 4.82 11.51 -15.25
C ALA A 205 3.80 12.46 -15.93
N ASP A 206 4.16 13.03 -17.10
CA ASP A 206 3.25 13.89 -17.85
C ASP A 206 2.11 13.09 -18.46
N ARG A 207 0.91 13.31 -17.92
CA ARG A 207 -0.32 12.64 -18.35
C ARG A 207 -0.64 12.88 -19.83
N SER A 208 -0.38 14.09 -20.35
CA SER A 208 -0.67 14.43 -21.75
C SER A 208 0.29 13.73 -22.71
N LEU A 209 1.57 13.66 -22.35
CA LEU A 209 2.56 12.89 -23.10
C LEU A 209 2.24 11.41 -23.04
N TYR A 210 1.91 10.87 -21.87
CA TYR A 210 1.54 9.47 -21.72
C TYR A 210 0.36 9.10 -22.63
N LEU A 211 -0.71 9.89 -22.64
CA LEU A 211 -1.90 9.64 -23.46
C LEU A 211 -1.61 9.76 -24.97
N LYS A 212 -0.77 10.72 -25.37
CA LYS A 212 -0.37 10.88 -26.79
C LYS A 212 0.48 9.72 -27.28
N ALA A 213 1.25 9.11 -26.40
CA ALA A 213 2.18 8.04 -26.71
C ALA A 213 1.59 6.64 -26.46
N CYS A 214 0.32 6.53 -26.00
CA CYS A 214 -0.39 5.25 -25.92
C CYS A 214 -0.50 4.60 -27.30
N GLY A 215 0.48 3.80 -27.68
CA GLY A 215 0.63 3.16 -29.00
C GLY A 215 2.06 3.24 -29.55
N ALA A 216 2.95 4.02 -28.94
CA ALA A 216 4.37 4.14 -29.32
C ALA A 216 5.24 3.96 -28.06
N LEU A 217 5.25 2.76 -27.50
CA LEU A 217 5.96 2.38 -26.25
C LEU A 217 7.45 2.81 -26.25
N GLU A 218 8.10 2.81 -27.40
CA GLU A 218 9.54 3.15 -27.53
C GLU A 218 9.89 4.60 -27.17
N LYS A 219 8.93 5.52 -27.18
CA LYS A 219 9.18 6.95 -26.96
C LYS A 219 8.91 7.45 -25.54
N ILE A 220 8.37 6.59 -24.64
CA ILE A 220 7.91 7.00 -23.31
C ILE A 220 8.85 6.54 -22.21
N LEU A 221 9.76 5.64 -22.52
CA LEU A 221 10.54 4.91 -21.55
C LEU A 221 11.84 5.64 -21.23
N SER A 222 11.97 6.11 -20.01
CA SER A 222 13.25 6.43 -19.39
C SER A 222 13.84 5.12 -18.87
N LEU A 223 14.89 4.64 -19.52
CA LEU A 223 15.62 3.44 -19.11
C LEU A 223 16.48 3.76 -17.88
N ILE A 224 16.15 3.20 -16.74
CA ILE A 224 17.04 3.17 -15.58
C ILE A 224 17.66 1.78 -15.53
N HIS A 225 18.97 1.68 -15.78
CA HIS A 225 19.72 0.47 -15.51
C HIS A 225 19.92 0.35 -14.01
N ILE A 226 19.27 -0.62 -13.36
CA ILE A 226 19.59 -0.99 -11.98
C ILE A 226 20.64 -2.10 -12.05
N SER A 227 21.88 -1.72 -11.82
CA SER A 227 22.98 -2.67 -11.67
C SER A 227 23.05 -3.27 -10.25
N GLU A 228 22.31 -2.71 -9.27
CA GLU A 228 22.36 -3.18 -7.89
C GLU A 228 20.96 -3.29 -7.25
N PRO A 229 20.67 -4.40 -6.56
CA PRO A 229 19.41 -4.61 -5.83
C PRO A 229 19.36 -3.88 -4.47
N THR A 230 20.28 -2.99 -4.16
CA THR A 230 20.72 -2.76 -2.78
C THR A 230 20.27 -1.45 -2.14
N ARG A 231 19.48 -0.60 -2.76
CA ARG A 231 19.11 0.67 -2.10
C ARG A 231 17.73 0.70 -1.43
N LEU A 232 16.94 -0.36 -1.55
CA LEU A 232 15.69 -0.50 -0.78
C LEU A 232 15.81 -1.42 0.44
N ALA A 233 17.00 -1.95 0.69
CA ALA A 233 17.26 -2.87 1.80
C ALA A 233 18.07 -2.24 2.93
N LEU A 234 18.22 -0.92 2.93
CA LEU A 234 18.98 -0.20 3.96
C LEU A 234 18.26 1.12 4.32
N ILE A 235 17.03 1.02 4.76
CA ILE A 235 16.43 2.04 5.62
C ILE A 235 15.61 1.31 6.64
#